data_fd137453f03fdda6c4a4e95cc95b7e39
#
_entry.id   fd137453f03fdda6c4a4e95cc95b7e39
#
_cell.length_a   1.000
_cell.length_b   1.000
_cell.length_c   1.000
_cell.angle_alpha   90.00
_cell.angle_beta   90.00
_cell.angle_gamma   90.00
#
_symmetry.space_group_name_H-M   'P 1'
#
loop_
_entity.id
_entity.type
_entity.pdbx_description
1 polymer ?
#
loop_
_entity_poly.entity_id
_entity_poly.type
_entity_poly.pdbx_seq_one_letter_code
_entity_poly.pdbx_strand_id
1 'polypeptide(L)'
;MSGIIETVSNYKSKSNFIGFSFRYYVEGIINNPDIKMLSVDGVAPTAENIKDRSYPIVTPIYAVTYEENTNENVDRLLDWILSEEGQYIIEETGYVGVASDSLE
;
A
#
# COMPACT_ATOMS: atom_id res chain seq x y z
N MET A 1 3.23 10.64 9.03
CA MET A 1 2.92 9.20 9.14
C MET A 1 3.90 8.42 10.01
N SER A 2 5.20 8.71 9.96
CA SER A 2 6.19 8.12 10.87
C SER A 2 5.86 8.32 12.35
N GLY A 3 5.32 9.47 12.74
CA GLY A 3 4.96 9.80 14.12
C GLY A 3 3.94 8.83 14.75
N ILE A 4 3.02 8.27 13.99
CA ILE A 4 2.05 7.26 14.50
C ILE A 4 2.78 5.99 14.91
N ILE A 5 3.70 5.51 14.08
CA ILE A 5 4.48 4.30 14.32
C ILE A 5 5.40 4.49 15.52
N GLU A 6 6.08 5.63 15.61
CA GLU A 6 6.94 5.99 16.73
C GLU A 6 6.14 6.07 18.05
N THR A 7 4.96 6.68 18.01
CA THR A 7 4.08 6.77 19.18
C THR A 7 3.64 5.38 19.65
N VAL A 8 3.20 4.51 18.74
CA VAL A 8 2.78 3.15 19.10
C VAL A 8 3.96 2.34 19.66
N SER A 9 5.15 2.46 19.09
CA SER A 9 6.34 1.72 19.56
C SER A 9 6.83 2.19 20.94
N ASN A 10 6.69 3.47 21.26
CA ASN A 10 7.10 4.02 22.55
C ASN A 10 6.21 3.58 23.72
N TYR A 11 5.01 3.07 23.44
CA TYR A 11 4.09 2.57 24.48
C TYR A 11 4.17 1.04 24.68
N LYS A 12 5.36 0.47 24.58
CA LYS A 12 5.64 -0.99 24.68
C LYS A 12 5.00 -1.71 25.87
N SER A 13 4.78 -1.01 26.97
CA SER A 13 4.22 -1.59 28.21
C SER A 13 2.70 -1.52 28.31
N LYS A 14 2.02 -0.92 27.32
CA LYS A 14 0.57 -0.75 27.31
C LYS A 14 -0.04 -1.54 26.17
N SER A 15 -0.74 -2.61 26.51
CA SER A 15 -1.38 -3.56 25.57
C SER A 15 -2.54 -2.97 24.74
N ASN A 16 -2.88 -1.69 24.92
CA ASN A 16 -4.10 -1.10 24.36
C ASN A 16 -3.83 -0.08 23.26
N PHE A 17 -2.58 0.00 22.74
CA PHE A 17 -2.27 0.93 21.68
C PHE A 17 -2.38 0.26 20.31
N ILE A 18 -3.17 0.88 19.44
CA ILE A 18 -3.30 0.55 18.03
C ILE A 18 -3.11 1.82 17.20
N GLY A 19 -2.40 1.71 16.09
CA GLY A 19 -2.23 2.79 15.14
C GLY A 19 -2.64 2.34 13.74
N PHE A 20 -2.94 3.30 12.89
CA PHE A 20 -3.27 3.08 11.48
C PHE A 20 -2.23 3.75 10.60
N SER A 21 -1.68 3.00 9.67
CA SER A 21 -0.70 3.48 8.69
C SER A 21 -0.77 2.63 7.42
N PHE A 22 -0.12 3.07 6.36
CA PHE A 22 0.05 2.23 5.18
C PHE A 22 1.12 1.17 5.41
N ARG A 23 0.91 -0.03 4.90
CA ARG A 23 1.86 -1.15 4.93
C ARG A 23 3.24 -0.74 4.44
N TYR A 24 3.29 0.03 3.36
CA TYR A 24 4.52 0.59 2.79
C TYR A 24 5.40 1.31 3.83
N TYR A 25 4.80 2.13 4.70
CA TYR A 25 5.54 2.83 5.76
C TYR A 25 6.01 1.89 6.86
N VAL A 26 5.21 0.90 7.21
CA VAL A 26 5.52 -0.02 8.31
C VAL A 26 6.66 -0.96 7.94
N GLU A 27 6.61 -1.57 6.77
CA GLU A 27 7.60 -2.57 6.33
C GLU A 27 8.76 -1.96 5.57
N GLY A 28 8.50 -1.01 4.67
CA GLY A 28 9.50 -0.50 3.73
C GLY A 28 10.40 0.59 4.31
N ILE A 29 9.86 1.49 5.11
CA ILE A 29 10.60 2.66 5.59
C ILE A 29 11.08 2.50 7.03
N ILE A 30 10.23 2.00 7.92
CA ILE A 30 10.51 2.06 9.35
C ILE A 30 11.00 0.73 9.90
N ASN A 31 10.45 -0.38 9.43
CA ASN A 31 10.83 -1.75 9.81
C ASN A 31 11.17 -1.88 11.31
N ASN A 32 10.25 -1.43 12.17
CA ASN A 32 10.46 -1.39 13.61
C ASN A 32 10.03 -2.73 14.23
N PRO A 33 10.94 -3.47 14.92
CA PRO A 33 10.64 -4.77 15.49
C PRO A 33 9.65 -4.74 16.66
N ASP A 34 9.38 -3.57 17.23
CA ASP A 34 8.42 -3.38 18.32
C ASP A 34 6.97 -3.24 17.83
N ILE A 35 6.77 -3.27 16.51
CA ILE A 35 5.46 -3.11 15.89
C ILE A 35 5.07 -4.40 15.17
N LYS A 36 3.82 -4.77 15.34
CA LYS A 36 3.21 -5.88 14.63
C LYS A 36 2.00 -5.41 13.85
N MET A 37 1.96 -5.75 12.58
CA MET A 37 0.75 -5.61 11.79
C MET A 37 -0.28 -6.65 12.21
N LEU A 38 -1.52 -6.20 12.37
CA LEU A 38 -2.61 -7.05 12.85
C LEU A 38 -3.37 -7.68 11.68
N SER A 39 -3.70 -8.95 11.86
CA SER A 39 -4.69 -9.61 11.00
C SER A 39 -6.09 -9.07 11.32
N VAL A 40 -6.93 -8.98 10.30
CA VAL A 40 -8.36 -8.64 10.43
C VAL A 40 -9.17 -9.81 9.91
N ASP A 41 -10.14 -10.24 10.70
CA ASP A 41 -10.94 -11.45 10.42
C ASP A 41 -10.09 -12.71 10.12
N GLY A 42 -8.94 -12.81 10.77
CA GLY A 42 -8.01 -13.92 10.58
C GLY A 42 -7.10 -13.80 9.35
N VAL A 43 -7.23 -12.75 8.54
CA VAL A 43 -6.43 -12.52 7.34
C VAL A 43 -5.30 -11.53 7.65
N ALA A 44 -4.06 -11.90 7.35
CA ALA A 44 -2.89 -11.05 7.54
C ALA A 44 -2.73 -10.04 6.38
N PRO A 45 -2.19 -8.84 6.63
CA PRO A 45 -1.99 -7.81 5.60
C PRO A 45 -0.75 -8.09 4.72
N THR A 46 -0.68 -9.28 4.14
CA THR A 46 0.36 -9.63 3.17
C THR A 46 0.10 -8.98 1.81
N ALA A 47 1.15 -8.85 0.99
CA ALA A 47 0.99 -8.32 -0.36
C ALA A 47 -0.03 -9.13 -1.19
N GLU A 48 -0.01 -10.46 -1.05
CA GLU A 48 -0.94 -11.37 -1.73
C GLU A 48 -2.39 -11.12 -1.29
N ASN A 49 -2.64 -11.10 0.03
CA ASN A 49 -3.99 -10.87 0.58
C ASN A 49 -4.54 -9.46 0.31
N ILE A 50 -3.66 -8.50 0.09
CA ILE A 50 -4.05 -7.14 -0.34
C ILE A 50 -4.37 -7.15 -1.83
N LYS A 51 -3.57 -7.82 -2.65
CA LYS A 51 -3.74 -7.89 -4.10
C LYS A 51 -5.03 -8.61 -4.50
N ASP A 52 -5.36 -9.71 -3.83
CA ASP A 52 -6.58 -10.49 -4.07
C ASP A 52 -7.80 -9.97 -3.29
N ARG A 53 -7.61 -8.92 -2.48
CA ARG A 53 -8.64 -8.28 -1.64
C ARG A 53 -9.25 -9.18 -0.55
N SER A 54 -8.59 -10.26 -0.17
CA SER A 54 -8.99 -11.06 0.99
C SER A 54 -8.75 -10.33 2.31
N TYR A 55 -7.74 -9.44 2.38
CA TYR A 55 -7.58 -8.52 3.50
C TYR A 55 -8.61 -7.39 3.40
N PRO A 56 -9.49 -7.20 4.42
CA PRO A 56 -10.67 -6.36 4.26
C PRO A 56 -10.39 -4.84 4.26
N ILE A 57 -9.21 -4.41 4.72
CA ILE A 57 -8.85 -2.99 4.81
C ILE A 57 -7.83 -2.66 3.71
N VAL A 58 -8.32 -2.38 2.52
CA VAL A 58 -7.49 -2.02 1.36
C VAL A 58 -7.91 -0.64 0.84
N THR A 59 -6.93 0.22 0.63
CA THR A 59 -7.14 1.54 0.04
C THR A 59 -6.37 1.63 -1.28
N PRO A 60 -7.05 1.83 -2.41
CA PRO A 60 -6.37 2.00 -3.70
C PRO A 60 -5.69 3.37 -3.80
N ILE A 61 -4.60 3.41 -4.54
CA ILE A 61 -3.92 4.64 -4.94
C ILE A 61 -4.30 4.92 -6.39
N TYR A 62 -4.75 6.13 -6.66
CA TYR A 62 -5.20 6.56 -7.99
C TYR A 62 -4.22 7.55 -8.62
N ALA A 63 -3.96 7.39 -9.89
CA ALA A 63 -3.47 8.47 -10.72
C ALA A 63 -4.67 9.34 -11.14
N VAL A 64 -4.53 10.65 -10.98
CA VAL A 64 -5.60 11.60 -11.32
C VAL A 64 -5.10 12.50 -12.45
N THR A 65 -5.88 12.57 -13.53
CA THR A 65 -5.60 13.43 -14.68
C THR A 65 -6.73 14.41 -14.90
N TYR A 66 -6.43 15.48 -15.63
CA TYR A 66 -7.45 16.45 -16.01
C TYR A 66 -8.27 15.91 -17.20
N GLU A 67 -9.59 16.01 -17.15
CA GLU A 67 -10.51 15.45 -18.14
C GLU A 67 -10.23 15.95 -19.58
N GLU A 68 -9.89 17.23 -19.72
CA GLU A 68 -9.57 17.87 -21.01
C GLU A 68 -8.06 17.80 -21.34
N ASN A 69 -7.33 16.88 -20.73
CA ASN A 69 -5.91 16.72 -21.03
C ASN A 69 -5.71 16.25 -22.47
N THR A 70 -4.92 17.01 -23.21
CA THR A 70 -4.56 16.70 -24.62
C THR A 70 -3.11 16.23 -24.80
N ASN A 71 -2.38 16.05 -23.69
CA ASN A 71 -0.98 15.62 -23.74
C ASN A 71 -0.88 14.09 -23.81
N GLU A 72 -0.57 13.58 -24.97
CA GLU A 72 -0.41 12.14 -25.23
C GLU A 72 0.63 11.46 -24.32
N ASN A 73 1.58 12.19 -23.76
CA ASN A 73 2.56 11.62 -22.85
C ASN A 73 1.95 11.22 -21.48
N VAL A 74 0.84 11.84 -21.11
CA VAL A 74 0.10 11.44 -19.88
C VAL A 74 -0.51 10.06 -20.07
N ASP A 75 -1.17 9.84 -21.18
CA ASP A 75 -1.78 8.53 -21.48
C ASP A 75 -0.71 7.44 -21.60
N ARG A 76 0.40 7.75 -22.30
CA ARG A 76 1.53 6.82 -22.40
C ARG A 76 2.16 6.49 -21.05
N LEU A 77 2.25 7.46 -20.13
CA LEU A 77 2.75 7.21 -18.78
C LEU A 77 1.79 6.32 -17.98
N LEU A 78 0.48 6.55 -18.08
CA LEU A 78 -0.53 5.74 -17.40
C LEU A 78 -0.51 4.30 -17.92
N ASP A 79 -0.46 4.11 -19.23
CA ASP A 79 -0.35 2.79 -19.85
C ASP A 79 0.92 2.05 -19.39
N TRP A 80 2.04 2.78 -19.32
CA TRP A 80 3.29 2.20 -18.83
C TRP A 80 3.21 1.83 -17.33
N ILE A 81 2.62 2.69 -16.50
CA ILE A 81 2.43 2.37 -15.06
C ILE A 81 1.63 1.07 -14.89
N LEU A 82 0.64 0.84 -15.75
CA LEU A 82 -0.19 -0.35 -15.72
C LEU A 82 0.43 -1.58 -16.43
N SER A 83 1.54 -1.39 -17.14
CA SER A 83 2.29 -2.49 -17.77
C SER A 83 2.98 -3.39 -16.74
N GLU A 84 3.41 -4.57 -17.17
CA GLU A 84 4.18 -5.49 -16.30
C GLU A 84 5.43 -4.83 -15.72
N GLU A 85 6.15 -4.02 -16.51
CA GLU A 85 7.34 -3.29 -16.05
C GLU A 85 6.99 -2.23 -15.00
N GLY A 86 5.94 -1.46 -15.23
CA GLY A 86 5.46 -0.44 -14.29
C GLY A 86 4.98 -1.08 -12.97
N GLN A 87 4.24 -2.17 -13.05
CA GLN A 87 3.77 -2.90 -11.87
C GLN A 87 4.92 -3.56 -11.10
N TYR A 88 5.92 -4.09 -11.79
CA TYR A 88 7.14 -4.60 -11.16
C TYR A 88 7.85 -3.52 -10.33
N ILE A 89 8.01 -2.31 -10.87
CA ILE A 89 8.63 -1.21 -10.14
C ILE A 89 7.79 -0.80 -8.92
N ILE A 90 6.46 -0.77 -9.05
CA ILE A 90 5.56 -0.49 -7.92
C ILE A 90 5.77 -1.51 -6.81
N GLU A 91 5.83 -2.79 -7.13
CA GLU A 91 6.05 -3.87 -6.15
C GLU A 91 7.44 -3.79 -5.51
N GLU A 92 8.48 -3.48 -6.27
CA GLU A 92 9.84 -3.27 -5.75
C GLU A 92 9.95 -2.07 -4.79
N THR A 93 9.10 -1.08 -4.92
CA THR A 93 9.03 0.05 -3.97
C THR A 93 8.31 -0.30 -2.66
N GLY A 94 7.67 -1.47 -2.57
CA GLY A 94 6.95 -1.94 -1.38
C GLY A 94 5.44 -1.69 -1.40
N TYR A 95 4.91 -1.11 -2.48
CA TYR A 95 3.46 -1.06 -2.73
C TYR A 95 2.97 -2.40 -3.29
N VAL A 96 1.68 -2.58 -3.31
CA VAL A 96 1.06 -3.76 -3.92
C VAL A 96 0.56 -3.41 -5.31
N GLY A 97 1.01 -4.15 -6.32
CA GLY A 97 0.57 -3.98 -7.69
C GLY A 97 -0.93 -4.29 -7.85
N VAL A 98 -1.56 -3.71 -8.87
CA VAL A 98 -2.95 -4.02 -9.19
C VAL A 98 -3.06 -5.39 -9.86
N ALA A 99 -4.12 -6.12 -9.56
CA ALA A 99 -4.40 -7.36 -10.28
C ALA A 99 -4.81 -7.05 -11.73
N SER A 100 -4.39 -7.88 -12.67
CA SER A 100 -4.71 -7.72 -14.09
C SER A 100 -6.22 -7.61 -14.39
N ASP A 101 -7.03 -8.20 -13.53
CA ASP A 101 -8.50 -8.17 -13.66
C ASP A 101 -9.13 -6.86 -13.13
N SER A 102 -8.33 -5.99 -12.53
CA SER A 102 -8.79 -4.72 -11.94
C SER A 102 -8.71 -3.54 -12.93
N LEU A 103 -8.25 -3.79 -14.14
CA LEU A 103 -8.01 -2.79 -15.18
C LEU A 103 -9.21 -2.60 -16.14
N GLU A 104 -10.31 -3.24 -15.85
CA GLU A 104 -11.57 -3.04 -16.60
C GLU A 104 -12.43 -1.94 -15.97
#